data_70f786693b17f25e294cdb1ddb031131
#
_entry.id   70f786693b17f25e294cdb1ddb031131
#
_cell.length_a   1.000
_cell.length_b   1.000
_cell.length_c   1.000
_cell.angle_alpha   90.00
_cell.angle_beta   90.00
_cell.angle_gamma   90.00
#
_symmetry.space_group_name_H-M   'P 1'
#
loop_
_entity.id
_entity.type
_entity.pdbx_description
1 polymer ?
#
loop_
_entity_poly.entity_id
_entity_poly.type
_entity_poly.pdbx_seq_one_letter_code
_entity_poly.pdbx_strand_id
1 'polypeptide(L)'
;AQIFAPCAASRIVSKDNVENMIASGLEVISCGANVPFADKEIFYGPIMEETDNKVSLIPDFISNCGMARVFAYFMEKKVQMTDEAIFNDASEIIGKAIQKTFDLNSSKTNISARAYEIALKQLV
;
A
#
# COMPACT_ATOMS: atom_id res chain seq x y z
N ALA A 1 2.05 -7.67 17.66
CA ALA A 1 1.05 -7.82 16.60
C ALA A 1 1.75 -8.20 15.30
N GLN A 2 1.14 -9.05 14.51
CA GLN A 2 1.69 -9.49 13.22
C GLN A 2 1.38 -8.53 12.07
N ILE A 3 0.33 -7.72 12.22
CA ILE A 3 -0.11 -6.76 11.20
C ILE A 3 -0.12 -5.37 11.79
N PHE A 4 0.40 -4.40 11.06
CA PHE A 4 0.37 -2.99 11.40
C PHE A 4 -0.23 -2.17 10.25
N ALA A 5 -1.20 -1.30 10.55
CA ALA A 5 -1.80 -0.38 9.60
C ALA A 5 -1.60 1.07 10.08
N PRO A 6 -0.58 1.78 9.59
CA PRO A 6 -0.39 3.21 9.88
C PRO A 6 -1.47 4.02 9.17
N CYS A 7 -2.47 4.51 9.91
CA CYS A 7 -3.61 5.27 9.37
C CYS A 7 -3.71 6.71 9.89
N ALA A 8 -2.85 7.11 10.85
CA ALA A 8 -3.05 8.36 11.59
C ALA A 8 -2.56 9.59 10.84
N ALA A 9 -1.31 9.60 10.38
CA ALA A 9 -0.70 10.75 9.71
C ALA A 9 0.51 10.35 8.88
N SER A 10 0.94 11.28 7.99
CA SER A 10 2.15 11.13 7.20
C SER A 10 3.41 11.29 8.06
N ARG A 11 4.49 10.58 7.70
CA ARG A 11 5.85 10.73 8.24
C ARG A 11 5.99 10.52 9.75
N ILE A 12 5.14 9.66 10.35
CA ILE A 12 5.20 9.35 11.78
C ILE A 12 5.87 8.02 12.11
N VAL A 13 6.04 7.15 11.11
CA VAL A 13 6.67 5.84 11.32
C VAL A 13 8.17 5.96 11.12
N SER A 14 8.92 6.02 12.25
CA SER A 14 10.37 6.09 12.24
C SER A 14 11.02 4.72 12.02
N LYS A 15 12.32 4.72 11.71
CA LYS A 15 13.13 3.50 11.63
C LYS A 15 13.06 2.69 12.92
N ASP A 16 13.24 3.34 14.08
CA ASP A 16 13.22 2.67 15.39
C ASP A 16 11.86 2.02 15.67
N ASN A 17 10.76 2.69 15.27
CA ASN A 17 9.42 2.09 15.39
C ASN A 17 9.31 0.79 14.60
N VAL A 18 9.77 0.78 13.35
CA VAL A 18 9.75 -0.42 12.48
C VAL A 18 10.61 -1.52 13.06
N GLU A 19 11.84 -1.23 13.46
CA GLU A 19 12.77 -2.22 14.02
C GLU A 19 12.19 -2.88 15.28
N ASN A 20 11.61 -2.09 16.19
CA ASN A 20 10.96 -2.59 17.40
C ASN A 20 9.74 -3.47 17.09
N MET A 21 8.92 -3.09 16.10
CA MET A 21 7.77 -3.87 15.68
C MET A 21 8.19 -5.20 15.04
N ILE A 22 9.22 -5.20 14.18
CA ILE A 22 9.76 -6.43 13.56
C ILE A 22 10.34 -7.35 14.63
N ALA A 23 11.13 -6.83 15.58
CA ALA A 23 11.65 -7.59 16.71
C ALA A 23 10.53 -8.21 17.57
N SER A 24 9.35 -7.60 17.59
CA SER A 24 8.14 -8.08 18.28
C SER A 24 7.23 -8.98 17.42
N GLY A 25 7.70 -9.42 16.24
CA GLY A 25 6.97 -10.37 15.38
C GLY A 25 6.03 -9.72 14.36
N LEU A 26 6.32 -8.52 13.89
CA LEU A 26 5.61 -7.90 12.78
C LEU A 26 5.93 -8.62 11.46
N GLU A 27 4.91 -8.96 10.69
CA GLU A 27 5.02 -9.66 9.40
C GLU A 27 4.50 -8.84 8.23
N VAL A 28 3.48 -8.00 8.46
CA VAL A 28 2.78 -7.25 7.40
C VAL A 28 2.55 -5.80 7.81
N ILE A 29 2.82 -4.88 6.89
CA ILE A 29 2.41 -3.48 6.98
C ILE A 29 1.48 -3.16 5.80
N SER A 30 0.32 -2.57 6.08
CA SER A 30 -0.60 -2.02 5.08
C SER A 30 -0.76 -0.53 5.28
N CYS A 31 -0.20 0.29 4.39
CA CYS A 31 -0.11 1.73 4.55
C CYS A 31 -1.44 2.43 4.31
N GLY A 32 -2.19 2.73 5.37
CA GLY A 32 -3.48 3.45 5.30
C GLY A 32 -3.35 4.98 5.32
N ALA A 33 -2.19 5.53 5.71
CA ALA A 33 -1.90 6.96 5.61
C ALA A 33 -1.02 7.23 4.38
N ASN A 34 -1.11 8.44 3.81
CA ASN A 34 -0.20 8.88 2.75
C ASN A 34 1.22 9.05 3.33
N VAL A 35 2.22 8.51 2.65
CA VAL A 35 3.63 8.65 3.01
C VAL A 35 3.85 8.41 4.52
N PRO A 36 3.53 7.23 5.06
CA PRO A 36 3.53 7.02 6.51
C PRO A 36 4.93 7.00 7.14
N PHE A 37 5.96 6.62 6.38
CA PHE A 37 7.34 6.57 6.87
C PHE A 37 7.97 7.95 7.01
N ALA A 38 8.85 8.11 7.99
CA ALA A 38 9.55 9.36 8.28
C ALA A 38 10.73 9.65 7.32
N ASP A 39 10.64 9.14 6.09
CA ASP A 39 11.55 9.43 5.02
C ASP A 39 11.41 10.87 4.52
N LYS A 40 12.50 11.46 4.02
CA LYS A 40 12.47 12.75 3.31
C LYS A 40 11.86 12.63 1.93
N GLU A 41 12.08 11.53 1.29
CA GLU A 41 11.54 11.15 -0.01
C GLU A 41 10.02 10.97 0.07
N ILE A 42 9.31 11.36 -0.99
CA ILE A 42 7.84 11.20 -1.06
C ILE A 42 7.47 9.77 -1.40
N PHE A 43 8.31 9.11 -2.21
CA PHE A 43 8.06 7.74 -2.65
C PHE A 43 8.93 6.76 -1.86
N TYR A 44 9.67 5.91 -2.52
CA TYR A 44 10.41 4.81 -1.94
C TYR A 44 11.70 5.28 -1.26
N GLY A 45 11.59 5.82 -0.03
CA GLY A 45 12.71 6.28 0.78
C GLY A 45 13.42 5.16 1.56
N PRO A 46 14.57 5.44 2.18
CA PRO A 46 15.42 4.42 2.81
C PRO A 46 14.75 3.65 3.96
N ILE A 47 13.88 4.26 4.76
CA ILE A 47 13.16 3.55 5.83
C ILE A 47 12.15 2.58 5.19
N MET A 48 11.42 3.03 4.17
CA MET A 48 10.48 2.21 3.44
C MET A 48 11.18 1.05 2.73
N GLU A 49 12.29 1.29 2.06
CA GLU A 49 13.10 0.28 1.37
C GLU A 49 13.60 -0.79 2.34
N GLU A 50 14.22 -0.39 3.44
CA GLU A 50 14.70 -1.32 4.46
C GLU A 50 13.56 -2.15 5.07
N THR A 51 12.39 -1.55 5.26
CA THR A 51 11.20 -2.23 5.76
C THR A 51 10.66 -3.25 4.76
N ASP A 52 10.53 -2.87 3.48
CA ASP A 52 10.03 -3.73 2.40
C ASP A 52 10.93 -4.94 2.14
N ASN A 53 12.23 -4.82 2.45
CA ASN A 53 13.18 -5.93 2.40
C ASN A 53 12.99 -6.96 3.53
N LYS A 54 12.32 -6.58 4.63
CA LYS A 54 12.20 -7.42 5.85
C LYS A 54 10.81 -8.01 6.06
N VAL A 55 9.76 -7.28 5.69
CA VAL A 55 8.36 -7.69 5.90
C VAL A 55 7.52 -7.46 4.65
N SER A 56 6.30 -8.02 4.62
CA SER A 56 5.34 -7.74 3.55
C SER A 56 4.83 -6.30 3.70
N LEU A 57 5.25 -5.39 2.82
CA LEU A 57 4.87 -3.99 2.85
C LEU A 57 3.99 -3.62 1.66
N ILE A 58 2.70 -3.35 1.93
CA ILE A 58 1.75 -2.85 0.93
C ILE A 58 1.81 -1.32 0.94
N PRO A 59 2.23 -0.67 -0.17
CA PRO A 59 2.40 0.78 -0.21
C PRO A 59 1.06 1.52 -0.17
N ASP A 60 1.11 2.78 0.24
CA ASP A 60 -0.06 3.64 0.42
C ASP A 60 -0.86 3.85 -0.88
N PHE A 61 -0.21 4.01 -2.02
CA PHE A 61 -0.92 4.20 -3.29
C PHE A 61 -1.75 2.98 -3.73
N ILE A 62 -1.54 1.79 -3.13
CA ILE A 62 -2.41 0.63 -3.27
C ILE A 62 -3.45 0.62 -2.15
N SER A 63 -3.02 0.58 -0.89
CA SER A 63 -3.93 0.36 0.24
C SER A 63 -4.73 1.59 0.67
N ASN A 64 -4.30 2.79 0.28
CA ASN A 64 -4.98 4.08 0.56
C ASN A 64 -5.61 4.73 -0.69
N CYS A 65 -5.79 3.99 -1.78
CA CYS A 65 -6.37 4.54 -3.02
C CYS A 65 -7.91 4.68 -2.98
N GLY A 66 -8.58 4.23 -1.91
CA GLY A 66 -10.02 4.12 -1.82
C GLY A 66 -10.78 5.37 -2.26
N MET A 67 -10.46 6.54 -1.72
CA MET A 67 -11.15 7.79 -2.11
C MET A 67 -10.92 8.17 -3.58
N ALA A 68 -9.70 8.03 -4.07
CA ALA A 68 -9.40 8.30 -5.49
C ALA A 68 -10.20 7.35 -6.41
N ARG A 69 -10.30 6.06 -6.04
CA ARG A 69 -11.12 5.09 -6.79
C ARG A 69 -12.59 5.43 -6.73
N VAL A 70 -13.13 5.82 -5.57
CA VAL A 70 -14.55 6.20 -5.43
C VAL A 70 -14.89 7.38 -6.33
N PHE A 71 -14.04 8.41 -6.40
CA PHE A 71 -14.25 9.50 -7.34
C PHE A 71 -14.21 9.04 -8.80
N ALA A 72 -13.26 8.19 -9.18
CA ALA A 72 -13.19 7.61 -10.51
C ALA A 72 -14.44 6.78 -10.82
N TYR A 73 -14.92 5.97 -9.87
CA TYR A 73 -16.14 5.18 -9.99
C TYR A 73 -17.35 6.05 -10.32
N PHE A 74 -17.53 7.18 -9.61
CA PHE A 74 -18.62 8.10 -9.87
C PHE A 74 -18.54 8.82 -11.23
N MET A 75 -17.37 8.90 -11.82
CA MET A 75 -17.19 9.45 -13.18
C MET A 75 -17.51 8.43 -14.28
N GLU A 76 -17.60 7.15 -13.98
CA GLU A 76 -17.96 6.11 -14.92
C GLU A 76 -19.46 6.16 -15.25
N LYS A 77 -19.81 5.86 -16.51
CA LYS A 77 -21.22 5.81 -16.93
C LYS A 77 -21.85 4.47 -16.51
N LYS A 78 -23.08 4.53 -15.97
CA LYS A 78 -23.91 3.35 -15.62
C LYS A 78 -23.38 2.52 -14.45
N VAL A 79 -22.76 3.15 -13.45
CA VAL A 79 -22.39 2.50 -12.19
C VAL A 79 -23.56 2.44 -11.21
N GLN A 80 -23.55 1.45 -10.33
CA GLN A 80 -24.52 1.35 -9.25
C GLN A 80 -24.09 2.23 -8.08
N MET A 81 -24.99 3.12 -7.63
CA MET A 81 -24.74 4.09 -6.55
C MET A 81 -25.17 3.52 -5.20
N THR A 82 -24.66 2.35 -4.82
CA THR A 82 -24.89 1.71 -3.52
C THR A 82 -23.57 1.54 -2.78
N ASP A 83 -23.61 1.59 -1.45
CA ASP A 83 -22.42 1.39 -0.61
C ASP A 83 -21.74 0.06 -0.95
N GLU A 84 -22.50 -1.01 -1.09
CA GLU A 84 -21.99 -2.34 -1.42
C GLU A 84 -21.23 -2.35 -2.75
N ALA A 85 -21.79 -1.74 -3.80
CA ALA A 85 -21.13 -1.68 -5.12
C ALA A 85 -19.83 -0.86 -5.07
N ILE A 86 -19.82 0.27 -4.34
CA ILE A 86 -18.66 1.14 -4.17
C ILE A 86 -17.53 0.41 -3.41
N PHE A 87 -17.87 -0.23 -2.28
CA PHE A 87 -16.88 -0.97 -1.49
C PHE A 87 -16.34 -2.20 -2.23
N ASN A 88 -17.18 -2.91 -2.95
CA ASN A 88 -16.77 -4.07 -3.75
C ASN A 88 -15.81 -3.64 -4.87
N ASP A 89 -16.11 -2.56 -5.58
CA ASP A 89 -15.24 -2.03 -6.62
C ASP A 89 -13.85 -1.62 -6.06
N ALA A 90 -13.82 -0.86 -4.97
CA ALA A 90 -12.56 -0.46 -4.34
C ALA A 90 -11.74 -1.67 -3.87
N SER A 91 -12.41 -2.66 -3.24
CA SER A 91 -11.76 -3.89 -2.77
C SER A 91 -11.20 -4.72 -3.93
N GLU A 92 -11.95 -4.83 -5.03
CA GLU A 92 -11.52 -5.55 -6.23
C GLU A 92 -10.29 -4.91 -6.88
N ILE A 93 -10.25 -3.59 -6.98
CA ILE A 93 -9.10 -2.85 -7.54
C ILE A 93 -7.85 -3.04 -6.68
N ILE A 94 -7.98 -2.90 -5.36
CA ILE A 94 -6.88 -3.15 -4.42
C ILE A 94 -6.38 -4.60 -4.53
N GLY A 95 -7.30 -5.56 -4.51
CA GLY A 95 -6.97 -6.97 -4.64
C GLY A 95 -6.24 -7.29 -5.94
N LYS A 96 -6.70 -6.75 -7.07
CA LYS A 96 -6.03 -6.90 -8.38
C LYS A 96 -4.64 -6.28 -8.42
N ALA A 97 -4.45 -5.13 -7.77
CA ALA A 97 -3.14 -4.49 -7.70
C ALA A 97 -2.14 -5.34 -6.90
N ILE A 98 -2.56 -5.87 -5.74
CA ILE A 98 -1.74 -6.78 -4.94
C ILE A 98 -1.43 -8.08 -5.72
N GLN A 99 -2.44 -8.66 -6.38
CA GLN A 99 -2.25 -9.89 -7.18
C GLN A 99 -1.22 -9.69 -8.28
N LYS A 100 -1.25 -8.56 -8.99
CA LYS A 100 -0.24 -8.24 -10.02
C LYS A 100 1.19 -8.20 -9.46
N THR A 101 1.39 -7.67 -8.24
CA THR A 101 2.72 -7.66 -7.62
C THR A 101 3.18 -9.08 -7.26
N PHE A 102 2.26 -9.91 -6.81
CA PHE A 102 2.52 -11.32 -6.48
C PHE A 102 2.82 -12.16 -7.74
N ASP A 103 2.08 -11.94 -8.82
CA ASP A 103 2.27 -12.66 -10.10
C ASP A 103 3.64 -12.34 -10.72
N LEU A 104 4.14 -11.12 -10.52
CA LEU A 104 5.48 -10.74 -10.98
C LEU A 104 6.58 -11.48 -10.20
N ASN A 105 6.40 -11.62 -8.90
CA ASN A 105 7.26 -12.39 -8.00
C ASN A 105 6.52 -12.70 -6.70
N SER A 106 6.39 -13.98 -6.36
CA SER A 106 5.67 -14.47 -5.18
C SER A 106 6.41 -14.30 -3.84
N SER A 107 7.55 -13.57 -3.81
CA SER A 107 8.25 -13.26 -2.57
C SER A 107 7.35 -12.46 -1.63
N LYS A 108 7.42 -12.76 -0.33
CA LYS A 108 6.73 -12.02 0.73
C LYS A 108 7.34 -10.64 1.01
N THR A 109 8.55 -10.37 0.53
CA THR A 109 9.24 -9.09 0.68
C THR A 109 9.40 -8.38 -0.65
N ASN A 110 9.77 -7.11 -0.63
CA ASN A 110 9.90 -6.24 -1.82
C ASN A 110 8.58 -6.08 -2.61
N ILE A 111 7.45 -6.09 -1.91
CA ILE A 111 6.12 -5.90 -2.52
C ILE A 111 5.99 -4.46 -3.01
N SER A 112 6.40 -3.49 -2.18
CA SER A 112 6.33 -2.07 -2.56
C SER A 112 7.24 -1.76 -3.74
N ALA A 113 8.47 -2.25 -3.76
CA ALA A 113 9.39 -2.07 -4.90
C ALA A 113 8.77 -2.57 -6.21
N ARG A 114 8.18 -3.78 -6.21
CA ARG A 114 7.48 -4.33 -7.38
C ARG A 114 6.25 -3.52 -7.77
N ALA A 115 5.48 -3.05 -6.78
CA ALA A 115 4.31 -2.21 -7.04
C ALA A 115 4.69 -0.90 -7.74
N TYR A 116 5.78 -0.25 -7.30
CA TYR A 116 6.33 0.93 -7.98
C TYR A 116 6.81 0.60 -9.39
N GLU A 117 7.51 -0.51 -9.60
CA GLU A 117 7.95 -0.94 -10.93
C GLU A 117 6.76 -1.11 -11.89
N ILE A 118 5.68 -1.78 -11.44
CA ILE A 118 4.47 -1.97 -12.23
C ILE A 118 3.80 -0.63 -12.55
N ALA A 119 3.66 0.24 -11.54
CA ALA A 119 3.02 1.55 -11.72
C ALA A 119 3.79 2.44 -12.70
N LEU A 120 5.11 2.50 -12.59
CA LEU A 120 5.95 3.29 -13.48
C LEU A 120 5.92 2.79 -14.94
N LYS A 121 5.86 1.48 -15.16
CA LYS A 121 5.71 0.90 -16.51
C LYS A 121 4.37 1.23 -17.19
N GLN A 122 3.36 1.62 -16.42
CA GLN A 122 2.05 2.03 -16.97
C GLN A 122 2.02 3.50 -17.39
N LEU A 123 3.01 4.30 -17.01
CA LEU A 123 3.11 5.73 -17.35
C LEU A 123 3.90 5.97 -18.65
N VAL A 124 4.53 4.94 -19.20
CA VAL A 124 5.33 4.95 -20.43
C VAL A 124 4.58 4.15 -21.50
#